data_4d3ae0c979706e3edd7a383088e1fc0c
#
_entry.id   4d3ae0c979706e3edd7a383088e1fc0c
#
_cell.length_a   1.000
_cell.length_b   1.000
_cell.length_c   1.000
_cell.angle_alpha   90.00
_cell.angle_beta   90.00
_cell.angle_gamma   90.00
#
_symmetry.space_group_name_H-M   'P 1'
#
loop_
_entity.id
_entity.type
_entity.pdbx_description
1 polymer ?
#
loop_
_entity_poly.entity_id
_entity_poly.type
_entity_poly.pdbx_seq_one_letter_code
_entity_poly.pdbx_strand_id
1 'polypeptide(L)'
;MNNWKHNHILDLSTFSLDDYNTVLELTTRFKDVHKSSSRKLPALQGRLITNLFFEPSTRTRTSFELAAKRLSADVQNLAVSTSSLSKGETPLDTILTYISMGADILVIRHNSTNVPADLANYIDFNNINTSILNAGDGFHSHPSQGLLDLFTPVSYTHLTLPTKRIV
;
A
#
# COMPACT_ATOMS: atom_id res chain seq x y z
N MET A 1 -15.16 3.43 17.19
CA MET A 1 -14.23 2.46 16.56
C MET A 1 -14.43 2.57 15.06
N ASN A 2 -13.38 2.94 14.32
CA ASN A 2 -13.48 3.02 12.87
C ASN A 2 -13.77 1.63 12.29
N ASN A 3 -14.82 1.55 11.49
CA ASN A 3 -15.26 0.31 10.86
C ASN A 3 -14.49 0.11 9.54
N TRP A 4 -13.15 0.04 9.62
CA TRP A 4 -12.30 -0.24 8.47
C TRP A 4 -12.61 -1.63 7.92
N LYS A 5 -12.99 -1.71 6.65
CA LYS A 5 -13.49 -2.94 6.02
C LYS A 5 -12.59 -3.49 4.92
N HIS A 6 -11.50 -2.79 4.59
CA HIS A 6 -10.65 -3.15 3.46
C HIS A 6 -9.52 -4.07 3.90
N ASN A 7 -9.51 -5.30 3.42
CA ASN A 7 -8.37 -6.22 3.58
C ASN A 7 -7.22 -5.84 2.62
N HIS A 8 -7.56 -5.31 1.45
CA HIS A 8 -6.64 -4.86 0.42
C HIS A 8 -6.90 -3.40 0.08
N ILE A 9 -5.90 -2.70 -0.43
CA ILE A 9 -6.04 -1.35 -1.01
C ILE A 9 -5.62 -1.42 -2.48
N LEU A 10 -6.59 -1.60 -3.36
CA LEU A 10 -6.38 -1.85 -4.79
C LEU A 10 -6.63 -0.58 -5.63
N ASP A 11 -7.67 0.17 -5.27
CA ASP A 11 -8.01 1.48 -5.80
C ASP A 11 -8.78 2.29 -4.75
N LEU A 12 -9.13 3.53 -5.08
CA LEU A 12 -9.85 4.44 -4.17
C LEU A 12 -11.35 4.54 -4.48
N SER A 13 -11.84 3.88 -5.53
CA SER A 13 -13.25 3.98 -5.95
C SER A 13 -14.19 3.32 -4.94
N THR A 14 -13.69 2.37 -4.17
CA THR A 14 -14.44 1.65 -3.13
C THR A 14 -14.44 2.35 -1.78
N PHE A 15 -13.65 3.43 -1.62
CA PHE A 15 -13.56 4.17 -0.36
C PHE A 15 -14.81 4.99 -0.10
N SER A 16 -15.37 4.84 1.09
CA SER A 16 -16.38 5.75 1.63
C SER A 16 -15.74 7.06 2.12
N LEU A 17 -16.56 8.07 2.38
CA LEU A 17 -16.08 9.31 2.98
C LEU A 17 -15.40 9.07 4.34
N ASP A 18 -15.89 8.11 5.11
CA ASP A 18 -15.30 7.74 6.41
C ASP A 18 -13.93 7.09 6.25
N ASP A 19 -13.71 6.31 5.19
CA ASP A 19 -12.40 5.72 4.89
C ASP A 19 -11.38 6.81 4.54
N TYR A 20 -11.78 7.77 3.69
CA TYR A 20 -10.92 8.93 3.40
C TYR A 20 -10.58 9.74 4.65
N ASN A 21 -11.57 10.06 5.48
CA ASN A 21 -11.34 10.78 6.73
C ASN A 21 -10.38 10.02 7.66
N THR A 22 -10.57 8.71 7.78
CA THR A 22 -9.70 7.84 8.59
C THR A 22 -8.24 7.93 8.12
N VAL A 23 -8.01 7.81 6.80
CA VAL A 23 -6.65 7.87 6.24
C VAL A 23 -6.05 9.26 6.42
N LEU A 24 -6.81 10.34 6.19
CA LEU A 24 -6.33 11.71 6.34
C LEU A 24 -5.98 12.06 7.80
N GLU A 25 -6.81 11.63 8.76
CA GLU A 25 -6.53 11.79 10.19
C GLU A 25 -5.26 11.05 10.60
N LEU A 26 -5.11 9.78 10.20
CA LEU A 26 -3.90 9.00 10.47
C LEU A 26 -2.67 9.63 9.84
N THR A 27 -2.78 10.13 8.60
CA THR A 27 -1.70 10.82 7.90
C THR A 27 -1.25 12.06 8.67
N THR A 28 -2.21 12.85 9.18
CA THR A 28 -1.91 14.02 10.00
C THR A 28 -1.16 13.65 11.27
N ARG A 29 -1.60 12.61 11.98
CA ARG A 29 -0.92 12.10 13.18
C ARG A 29 0.49 11.62 12.88
N PHE A 30 0.70 10.87 11.79
CA PHE A 30 2.03 10.39 11.39
C PHE A 30 2.96 11.52 10.95
N LYS A 31 2.43 12.59 10.34
CA LYS A 31 3.21 13.79 10.00
C LYS A 31 3.79 14.47 11.25
N ASP A 32 3.05 14.49 12.35
CA ASP A 32 3.52 15.10 13.61
C ASP A 32 4.55 14.23 14.33
N VAL A 33 4.41 12.91 14.27
CA VAL A 33 5.41 11.96 14.77
C VAL A 33 6.78 12.17 14.10
N HIS A 34 6.76 12.56 12.82
CA HIS A 34 7.99 12.84 12.08
C HIS A 34 8.85 13.98 12.67
N LYS A 35 8.21 14.86 13.42
CA LYS A 35 8.86 16.00 14.10
C LYS A 35 9.40 15.63 15.48
N SER A 36 9.02 14.46 16.02
CA SER A 36 9.43 14.01 17.35
C SER A 36 10.85 13.43 17.34
N SER A 37 11.47 13.33 18.52
CA SER A 37 12.80 12.73 18.70
C SER A 37 12.85 11.24 18.33
N SER A 38 11.75 10.50 18.53
CA SER A 38 11.61 9.12 18.09
C SER A 38 10.87 9.09 16.75
N ARG A 39 11.58 8.81 15.68
CA ARG A 39 11.02 8.71 14.31
C ARG A 39 10.42 7.33 14.00
N LYS A 40 10.30 6.46 14.99
CA LYS A 40 9.74 5.10 14.84
C LYS A 40 8.55 4.90 15.75
N LEU A 41 7.54 4.22 15.24
CA LEU A 41 6.34 3.77 15.98
C LEU A 41 6.27 2.25 15.93
N PRO A 42 5.91 1.55 17.00
CA PRO A 42 5.83 0.09 17.03
C PRO A 42 4.50 -0.45 16.43
N ALA A 43 3.86 0.29 15.52
CA ALA A 43 2.53 -0.05 15.01
C ALA A 43 2.52 -1.33 14.16
N LEU A 44 3.62 -1.67 13.51
CA LEU A 44 3.77 -2.88 12.69
C LEU A 44 4.95 -3.76 13.15
N GLN A 45 5.31 -3.67 14.44
CA GLN A 45 6.36 -4.50 15.00
C GLN A 45 6.00 -6.00 14.87
N GLY A 46 6.95 -6.80 14.34
CA GLY A 46 6.77 -8.22 14.09
C GLY A 46 5.95 -8.54 12.83
N ARG A 47 5.61 -7.54 12.01
CA ARG A 47 5.00 -7.72 10.70
C ARG A 47 6.05 -7.66 9.61
N LEU A 48 5.90 -8.52 8.59
CA LEU A 48 6.76 -8.56 7.41
C LEU A 48 6.05 -7.90 6.23
N ILE A 49 6.67 -6.85 5.68
CA ILE A 49 6.19 -6.16 4.48
C ILE A 49 7.13 -6.47 3.33
N THR A 50 6.58 -6.97 2.23
CA THR A 50 7.37 -7.28 1.04
C THR A 50 7.00 -6.36 -0.11
N ASN A 51 7.98 -5.61 -0.63
CA ASN A 51 7.83 -4.74 -1.79
C ASN A 51 8.15 -5.53 -3.07
N LEU A 52 7.12 -5.83 -3.86
CA LEU A 52 7.19 -6.58 -5.12
C LEU A 52 7.01 -5.61 -6.29
N PHE A 53 8.12 -5.09 -6.80
CA PHE A 53 8.11 -4.13 -7.89
C PHE A 53 8.53 -4.81 -9.19
N PHE A 54 7.53 -5.14 -10.02
CA PHE A 54 7.72 -5.78 -11.34
C PHE A 54 8.12 -4.78 -12.44
N GLU A 55 8.14 -3.49 -12.12
CA GLU A 55 8.69 -2.44 -12.96
C GLU A 55 9.57 -1.48 -12.14
N PRO A 56 10.53 -0.79 -12.77
CA PRO A 56 11.39 0.15 -12.06
C PRO A 56 10.61 1.33 -11.48
N SER A 57 10.72 1.54 -10.17
CA SER A 57 10.15 2.72 -9.49
C SER A 57 10.90 3.00 -8.19
N THR A 58 11.96 3.78 -8.27
CA THR A 58 12.81 4.07 -7.11
C THR A 58 12.06 4.85 -6.03
N ARG A 59 11.38 5.94 -6.40
CA ARG A 59 10.69 6.80 -5.43
C ARG A 59 9.60 6.06 -4.68
N THR A 60 8.70 5.38 -5.39
CA THR A 60 7.58 4.66 -4.77
C THR A 60 8.08 3.53 -3.87
N ARG A 61 9.02 2.70 -4.34
CA ARG A 61 9.60 1.64 -3.53
C ARG A 61 10.25 2.17 -2.25
N THR A 62 11.10 3.20 -2.38
CA THR A 62 11.79 3.79 -1.22
C THR A 62 10.79 4.42 -0.23
N SER A 63 9.69 5.02 -0.71
CA SER A 63 8.68 5.59 0.19
C SER A 63 7.95 4.52 1.01
N PHE A 64 7.55 3.40 0.39
CA PHE A 64 6.95 2.28 1.11
C PHE A 64 7.94 1.62 2.08
N GLU A 65 9.19 1.40 1.64
CA GLU A 65 10.23 0.85 2.51
C GLU A 65 10.47 1.74 3.73
N LEU A 66 10.57 3.05 3.54
CA LEU A 66 10.78 3.99 4.63
C LEU A 66 9.58 4.05 5.58
N ALA A 67 8.35 4.04 5.03
CA ALA A 67 7.13 4.01 5.83
C ALA A 67 7.06 2.75 6.72
N ALA A 68 7.31 1.58 6.14
CA ALA A 68 7.32 0.32 6.85
C ALA A 68 8.37 0.30 7.99
N LYS A 69 9.60 0.72 7.72
CA LYS A 69 10.68 0.82 8.71
C LYS A 69 10.36 1.81 9.83
N ARG A 70 9.63 2.90 9.55
CA ARG A 70 9.19 3.87 10.56
C ARG A 70 8.07 3.33 11.44
N LEU A 71 7.28 2.39 10.92
CA LEU A 71 6.25 1.66 11.67
C LEU A 71 6.81 0.41 12.37
N SER A 72 8.14 0.21 12.35
CA SER A 72 8.87 -0.90 12.97
C SER A 72 8.56 -2.27 12.36
N ALA A 73 8.15 -2.31 11.09
CA ALA A 73 8.02 -3.55 10.34
C ALA A 73 9.38 -4.06 9.83
N ASP A 74 9.48 -5.37 9.64
CA ASP A 74 10.52 -5.98 8.82
C ASP A 74 10.19 -5.77 7.34
N VAL A 75 11.22 -5.54 6.51
CA VAL A 75 11.01 -5.19 5.10
C VAL A 75 11.85 -6.04 4.19
N GLN A 76 11.21 -6.65 3.20
CA GLN A 76 11.87 -7.29 2.07
C GLN A 76 11.60 -6.49 0.79
N ASN A 77 12.60 -6.43 -0.09
CA ASN A 77 12.47 -5.80 -1.40
C ASN A 77 12.87 -6.78 -2.49
N LEU A 78 11.97 -7.03 -3.45
CA LEU A 78 12.27 -7.75 -4.67
C LEU A 78 12.66 -6.76 -5.77
N ALA A 79 13.85 -6.93 -6.34
CA ALA A 79 14.27 -6.22 -7.54
C ALA A 79 14.17 -7.18 -8.74
N VAL A 80 13.25 -6.87 -9.66
CA VAL A 80 12.92 -7.72 -10.81
C VAL A 80 14.12 -8.01 -11.73
N SER A 81 15.07 -7.09 -11.83
CA SER A 81 16.24 -7.24 -12.71
C SER A 81 17.22 -8.36 -12.30
N THR A 82 17.09 -8.88 -11.08
CA THR A 82 18.01 -9.90 -10.52
C THR A 82 17.29 -11.16 -10.04
N SER A 83 15.97 -11.24 -10.21
CA SER A 83 15.15 -12.31 -9.65
C SER A 83 14.82 -13.40 -10.66
N SER A 84 14.34 -14.53 -10.16
CA SER A 84 13.83 -15.69 -10.89
C SER A 84 12.69 -15.40 -11.88
N LEU A 85 12.06 -14.21 -11.81
CA LEU A 85 11.11 -13.72 -12.83
C LEU A 85 11.70 -13.70 -14.25
N SER A 86 13.03 -13.49 -14.38
CA SER A 86 13.73 -13.66 -15.65
C SER A 86 13.71 -15.12 -16.17
N LYS A 87 13.30 -16.08 -15.33
CA LYS A 87 13.23 -17.51 -15.63
C LYS A 87 11.82 -18.03 -15.90
N GLY A 88 10.83 -17.14 -16.05
CA GLY A 88 9.45 -17.51 -16.41
C GLY A 88 8.52 -17.74 -15.21
N GLU A 89 8.88 -17.35 -13.99
CA GLU A 89 7.96 -17.34 -12.86
C GLU A 89 6.80 -16.35 -13.09
N THR A 90 5.60 -16.75 -12.71
CA THR A 90 4.44 -15.85 -12.75
C THR A 90 4.41 -14.93 -11.52
N PRO A 91 3.71 -13.77 -11.60
CA PRO A 91 3.45 -12.95 -10.42
C PRO A 91 2.80 -13.73 -9.27
N LEU A 92 1.94 -14.70 -9.58
CA LEU A 92 1.30 -15.56 -8.59
C LEU A 92 2.33 -16.46 -7.88
N ASP A 93 3.22 -17.14 -8.60
CA ASP A 93 4.26 -17.98 -7.99
C ASP A 93 5.16 -17.16 -7.06
N THR A 94 5.47 -15.94 -7.49
CA THR A 94 6.27 -15.01 -6.69
C THR A 94 5.55 -14.66 -5.38
N ILE A 95 4.27 -14.25 -5.40
CA ILE A 95 3.59 -13.90 -4.15
C ILE A 95 3.44 -15.10 -3.22
N LEU A 96 3.15 -16.30 -3.74
CA LEU A 96 3.02 -17.51 -2.93
C LEU A 96 4.32 -17.84 -2.22
N THR A 97 5.45 -17.61 -2.87
CA THR A 97 6.77 -17.77 -2.25
C THR A 97 6.94 -16.83 -1.06
N TYR A 98 6.63 -15.53 -1.20
CA TYR A 98 6.75 -14.58 -0.10
C TYR A 98 5.72 -14.78 1.01
N ILE A 99 4.50 -15.20 0.66
CA ILE A 99 3.48 -15.61 1.64
C ILE A 99 3.98 -16.79 2.48
N SER A 100 4.59 -17.80 1.86
CA SER A 100 5.18 -18.95 2.58
C SER A 100 6.36 -18.56 3.49
N MET A 101 7.02 -17.44 3.19
CA MET A 101 8.05 -16.84 4.05
C MET A 101 7.47 -15.97 5.19
N GLY A 102 6.14 -15.85 5.28
CA GLY A 102 5.45 -15.13 6.34
C GLY A 102 5.14 -13.65 6.02
N ALA A 103 5.08 -13.26 4.76
CA ALA A 103 4.69 -11.89 4.40
C ALA A 103 3.25 -11.57 4.83
N ASP A 104 3.08 -10.57 5.69
CA ASP A 104 1.78 -10.06 6.14
C ASP A 104 1.19 -9.07 5.14
N ILE A 105 2.05 -8.26 4.49
CA ILE A 105 1.63 -7.23 3.54
C ILE A 105 2.51 -7.29 2.29
N LEU A 106 1.88 -7.36 1.13
CA LEU A 106 2.53 -7.29 -0.17
C LEU A 106 2.24 -5.93 -0.82
N VAL A 107 3.28 -5.15 -1.07
CA VAL A 107 3.19 -3.89 -1.82
C VAL A 107 3.55 -4.20 -3.26
N ILE A 108 2.56 -4.19 -4.16
CA ILE A 108 2.73 -4.66 -5.54
C ILE A 108 2.67 -3.49 -6.51
N ARG A 109 3.69 -3.41 -7.37
CA ARG A 109 3.69 -2.54 -8.55
C ARG A 109 3.93 -3.36 -9.81
N HIS A 110 3.04 -3.21 -10.81
CA HIS A 110 3.09 -3.97 -12.06
C HIS A 110 2.77 -3.07 -13.26
N ASN A 111 3.35 -3.38 -14.43
CA ASN A 111 3.10 -2.64 -15.67
C ASN A 111 1.75 -3.00 -16.32
N SER A 112 1.18 -4.15 -16.01
CA SER A 112 -0.13 -4.58 -16.50
C SER A 112 -1.22 -4.25 -15.51
N THR A 113 -2.34 -3.77 -16.04
CA THR A 113 -3.56 -3.42 -15.30
C THR A 113 -4.15 -4.66 -14.60
N ASN A 114 -4.77 -4.45 -13.45
CA ASN A 114 -5.50 -5.43 -12.63
C ASN A 114 -4.65 -6.55 -11.98
N VAL A 115 -3.36 -6.67 -12.24
CA VAL A 115 -2.56 -7.73 -11.60
C VAL A 115 -2.65 -7.72 -10.07
N PRO A 116 -2.55 -6.58 -9.34
CA PRO A 116 -2.77 -6.57 -7.89
C PRO A 116 -4.17 -7.04 -7.49
N ALA A 117 -5.20 -6.73 -8.29
CA ALA A 117 -6.58 -7.14 -8.02
C ALA A 117 -6.78 -8.66 -8.22
N ASP A 118 -6.23 -9.21 -9.29
CA ASP A 118 -6.31 -10.66 -9.55
C ASP A 118 -5.61 -11.46 -8.45
N LEU A 119 -4.46 -10.97 -7.98
CA LEU A 119 -3.71 -11.57 -6.88
C LEU A 119 -4.46 -11.46 -5.54
N ALA A 120 -5.14 -10.33 -5.28
CA ALA A 120 -5.97 -10.15 -4.10
C ALA A 120 -7.17 -11.11 -4.11
N ASN A 121 -7.85 -11.25 -5.26
CA ASN A 121 -8.94 -12.22 -5.42
C ASN A 121 -8.47 -13.66 -5.15
N TYR A 122 -7.28 -14.03 -5.59
CA TYR A 122 -6.71 -15.34 -5.29
C TYR A 122 -6.47 -15.54 -3.79
N ILE A 123 -5.92 -14.52 -3.09
CA ILE A 123 -5.67 -14.52 -1.64
C ILE A 123 -6.99 -14.70 -0.89
N ASP A 124 -8.02 -13.90 -1.21
CA ASP A 124 -9.34 -13.98 -0.56
C ASP A 124 -10.02 -15.33 -0.81
N PHE A 125 -9.99 -15.83 -2.05
CA PHE A 125 -10.58 -17.13 -2.40
C PHE A 125 -9.97 -18.29 -1.61
N ASN A 126 -8.67 -18.24 -1.36
CA ASN A 126 -7.93 -19.27 -0.61
C ASN A 126 -7.85 -19.00 0.91
N ASN A 127 -8.54 -17.97 1.42
CA ASN A 127 -8.53 -17.56 2.82
C ASN A 127 -7.10 -17.34 3.39
N ILE A 128 -6.21 -16.75 2.59
CA ILE A 128 -4.85 -16.44 2.99
C ILE A 128 -4.84 -15.12 3.77
N ASN A 129 -4.22 -15.09 4.95
CA ASN A 129 -4.17 -13.90 5.80
C ASN A 129 -3.00 -12.98 5.41
N THR A 130 -3.05 -12.42 4.19
CA THR A 130 -2.06 -11.47 3.67
C THR A 130 -2.78 -10.33 2.96
N SER A 131 -2.35 -9.10 3.19
CA SER A 131 -2.95 -7.91 2.55
C SER A 131 -2.17 -7.46 1.32
N ILE A 132 -2.85 -6.94 0.30
CA ILE A 132 -2.23 -6.32 -0.87
C ILE A 132 -2.44 -4.81 -0.87
N LEU A 133 -1.35 -4.07 -1.08
CA LEU A 133 -1.35 -2.63 -1.38
C LEU A 133 -0.90 -2.42 -2.82
N ASN A 134 -1.78 -1.84 -3.65
CA ASN A 134 -1.43 -1.47 -5.02
C ASN A 134 -0.54 -0.21 -5.03
N ALA A 135 0.69 -0.35 -5.50
CA ALA A 135 1.67 0.72 -5.67
C ALA A 135 1.78 1.23 -7.12
N GLY A 136 0.79 0.91 -7.94
CA GLY A 136 0.65 1.26 -9.35
C GLY A 136 0.50 0.03 -10.24
N ASP A 137 -0.54 0.03 -11.07
CA ASP A 137 -0.82 -1.05 -12.03
C ASP A 137 -1.15 -0.48 -13.42
N GLY A 138 -0.12 -0.32 -14.23
CA GLY A 138 -0.25 0.22 -15.58
C GLY A 138 -0.87 1.62 -15.58
N PHE A 139 -1.99 1.78 -16.32
CA PHE A 139 -2.75 3.03 -16.42
C PHE A 139 -3.99 3.06 -15.52
N HIS A 140 -4.22 2.05 -14.68
CA HIS A 140 -5.45 1.89 -13.93
C HIS A 140 -5.45 2.68 -12.61
N SER A 141 -4.60 2.34 -11.66
CA SER A 141 -4.67 2.94 -10.33
C SER A 141 -3.32 3.04 -9.62
N HIS A 142 -3.17 4.08 -8.82
CA HIS A 142 -2.06 4.24 -7.87
C HIS A 142 -2.60 4.87 -6.57
N PRO A 143 -3.24 4.08 -5.70
CA PRO A 143 -3.99 4.58 -4.53
C PRO A 143 -3.17 5.50 -3.63
N SER A 144 -1.93 5.15 -3.33
CA SER A 144 -1.08 5.97 -2.46
C SER A 144 -0.74 7.33 -3.07
N GLN A 145 -0.63 7.42 -4.42
CA GLN A 145 -0.43 8.70 -5.09
C GLN A 145 -1.72 9.54 -5.03
N GLY A 146 -2.88 8.94 -5.31
CA GLY A 146 -4.16 9.64 -5.21
C GLY A 146 -4.43 10.18 -3.79
N LEU A 147 -4.11 9.40 -2.75
CA LEU A 147 -4.20 9.85 -1.37
C LEU A 147 -3.22 10.98 -1.04
N LEU A 148 -2.00 10.95 -1.58
CA LEU A 148 -1.02 12.02 -1.42
C LEU A 148 -1.48 13.32 -2.10
N ASP A 149 -2.02 13.21 -3.31
CA ASP A 149 -2.54 14.34 -4.08
C ASP A 149 -3.75 14.96 -3.39
N LEU A 150 -4.60 14.14 -2.74
CA LEU A 150 -5.71 14.62 -1.92
C LEU A 150 -5.23 15.29 -0.61
N PHE A 151 -4.25 14.68 0.07
CA PHE A 151 -3.74 15.19 1.35
C PHE A 151 -3.03 16.54 1.20
N THR A 152 -2.34 16.76 0.09
CA THR A 152 -1.56 17.98 -0.14
C THR A 152 -2.44 19.25 -0.11
N PRO A 153 -3.49 19.41 -0.92
CA PRO A 153 -4.36 20.58 -0.86
C PRO A 153 -5.11 20.70 0.49
N VAL A 154 -5.57 19.59 1.05
CA VAL A 154 -6.24 19.61 2.37
C VAL A 154 -5.32 20.15 3.46
N SER A 155 -4.04 19.78 3.44
CA SER A 155 -3.07 20.22 4.45
C SER A 155 -2.64 21.70 4.30
N TYR A 156 -2.59 22.20 3.06
CA TYR A 156 -2.06 23.55 2.80
C TYR A 156 -3.13 24.62 2.68
N THR A 157 -4.35 24.25 2.28
CA THR A 157 -5.42 25.22 1.95
C THR A 157 -6.59 25.21 2.94
N HIS A 158 -6.56 24.37 3.98
CA HIS A 158 -7.68 24.14 4.89
C HIS A 158 -9.01 23.82 4.15
N LEU A 159 -8.91 23.24 2.94
CA LEU A 159 -10.10 22.81 2.21
C LEU A 159 -10.74 21.64 2.97
N THR A 160 -11.92 21.89 3.51
CA THR A 160 -12.78 20.80 3.95
C THR A 160 -13.35 20.13 2.70
N LEU A 161 -13.37 18.78 2.68
CA LEU A 161 -14.07 18.06 1.63
C LEU A 161 -15.53 18.56 1.58
N PRO A 162 -16.06 18.90 0.39
CA PRO A 162 -17.41 19.43 0.29
C PRO A 162 -18.41 18.38 0.78
N THR A 163 -19.09 18.70 1.89
CA THR A 163 -20.17 17.86 2.46
C THR A 163 -21.47 17.93 1.68
N LYS A 164 -21.54 18.72 0.60
CA LYS A 164 -22.74 18.83 -0.22
C LYS A 164 -22.66 17.97 -1.47
N ARG A 165 -23.64 17.05 -1.60
CA ARG A 165 -23.99 16.40 -2.86
C ARG A 165 -23.99 17.42 -3.99
N ILE A 166 -23.24 17.15 -5.03
CA ILE A 166 -23.52 17.69 -6.35
C ILE A 166 -24.72 16.91 -6.86
N VAL A 167 -25.85 17.61 -6.98
CA VAL A 167 -27.09 17.10 -7.57
C VAL A 167 -26.89 17.01 -9.07
#